data_635fe7f72e7b0e2d8237298fca9cb481
#
_entry.id   635fe7f72e7b0e2d8237298fca9cb481
#
_cell.length_a   1.000
_cell.length_b   1.000
_cell.length_c   1.000
_cell.angle_alpha   90.00
_cell.angle_beta   90.00
_cell.angle_gamma   90.00
#
_symmetry.space_group_name_H-M   'P 1'
#
loop_
_entity.id
_entity.type
_entity.pdbx_description
1 polymer ?
#
loop_
_entity_poly.entity_id
_entity_poly.type
_entity_poly.pdbx_seq_one_letter_code
_entity_poly.pdbx_strand_id
1 'polypeptide(L)'
;INITNTDHATVIFDNLLPSKAVKFLSNVKISGEAARNGSNCQVRIYNAGAMILPYSGNQPLTIFTEADFGGQSSHNFVVNTKYNLTSSNRTWDNKISSFILKRGYMVCLATQGDGTGYSRVFIADKADKKINLPSVSKPLNGRVSYIRISKWNDVHKRGWAGFWNNDVQEKFKTGWAYNWDASIHDDWVDREYVTQHHHEGWPGIEDVGNNSGSANILGNNEPDNKADDKEQDIDVKNVLANWPKMMATGRRLGSPAVAGDYNWLYEFIDSVDARGWRCDFIAVHAYWFKDQPGWKSQLESISKRCGGRPIWITEMNYGANWTGWPGSDTKGTDANYAIELQHMGPILDYLNDAPYIERYAFYNNVQDCRYAIAGDKLTPIGEKYAALAPKLAYNSDYEYVPRNPRT
;
A
#
# COMPACT_ATOMS: atom_id res chain seq x y z
N ILE A 1 -6.63 30.80 -6.35
CA ILE A 1 -6.66 29.72 -7.39
C ILE A 1 -8.11 29.39 -7.67
N ASN A 2 -8.52 29.30 -8.94
CA ASN A 2 -9.85 28.84 -9.33
C ASN A 2 -9.70 27.61 -10.25
N ILE A 3 -10.18 26.45 -9.81
CA ILE A 3 -10.19 25.22 -10.59
C ILE A 3 -11.50 25.20 -11.38
N THR A 4 -11.42 25.45 -12.69
CA THR A 4 -12.58 25.49 -13.60
C THR A 4 -12.81 24.16 -14.33
N ASN A 5 -11.75 23.43 -14.61
CA ASN A 5 -11.83 22.07 -15.20
C ASN A 5 -11.81 21.04 -14.08
N THR A 6 -12.99 20.72 -13.54
CA THR A 6 -13.13 19.79 -12.42
C THR A 6 -12.92 18.32 -12.77
N ASP A 7 -12.83 17.99 -14.07
CA ASP A 7 -12.62 16.60 -14.49
C ASP A 7 -11.14 16.20 -14.52
N HIS A 8 -10.23 17.17 -14.70
CA HIS A 8 -8.81 16.88 -14.93
C HIS A 8 -7.85 17.71 -14.09
N ALA A 9 -8.25 18.90 -13.63
CA ALA A 9 -7.36 19.79 -12.91
C ALA A 9 -7.28 19.43 -11.42
N THR A 10 -6.08 19.50 -10.88
CA THR A 10 -5.80 19.38 -9.45
C THR A 10 -4.81 20.45 -9.03
N VAL A 11 -4.80 20.80 -7.73
CA VAL A 11 -3.77 21.65 -7.15
C VAL A 11 -2.91 20.79 -6.23
N ILE A 12 -1.60 20.85 -6.41
CA ILE A 12 -0.62 20.13 -5.59
C ILE A 12 0.17 21.15 -4.76
N PHE A 13 0.35 20.82 -3.48
CA PHE A 13 1.23 21.49 -2.56
C PHE A 13 2.36 20.52 -2.20
N ASP A 14 3.56 20.72 -2.72
CA ASP A 14 4.66 19.75 -2.61
C ASP A 14 5.14 19.48 -1.18
N ASN A 15 5.10 20.49 -0.31
CA ASN A 15 5.61 20.40 1.06
C ASN A 15 4.62 20.86 2.12
N LEU A 16 3.33 20.84 1.81
CA LEU A 16 2.28 21.25 2.73
C LEU A 16 1.37 20.06 3.02
N LEU A 17 1.48 19.51 4.21
CA LEU A 17 0.71 18.32 4.64
C LEU A 17 -0.80 18.59 4.59
N PRO A 18 -1.64 17.55 4.40
CA PRO A 18 -3.10 17.69 4.30
C PRO A 18 -3.76 18.52 5.40
N SER A 19 -3.38 18.31 6.66
CA SER A 19 -3.91 19.08 7.81
C SER A 19 -3.62 20.59 7.73
N LYS A 20 -2.51 20.96 7.10
CA LYS A 20 -2.13 22.35 6.85
C LYS A 20 -2.78 22.86 5.56
N ALA A 21 -2.83 22.06 4.50
CA ALA A 21 -3.43 22.41 3.22
C ALA A 21 -4.91 22.78 3.36
N VAL A 22 -5.66 22.08 4.21
CA VAL A 22 -7.08 22.42 4.51
C VAL A 22 -7.25 23.87 4.95
N LYS A 23 -6.29 24.44 5.68
CA LYS A 23 -6.35 25.83 6.14
C LYS A 23 -6.21 26.87 5.01
N PHE A 24 -5.66 26.47 3.85
CA PHE A 24 -5.49 27.32 2.68
C PHE A 24 -6.63 27.20 1.66
N LEU A 25 -7.64 26.37 1.93
CA LEU A 25 -8.78 26.21 1.02
C LEU A 25 -9.56 27.52 0.81
N SER A 26 -9.51 28.47 1.75
CA SER A 26 -10.08 29.81 1.59
C SER A 26 -9.55 30.57 0.36
N ASN A 27 -8.35 30.20 -0.11
CA ASN A 27 -7.72 30.79 -1.30
C ASN A 27 -8.00 30.00 -2.59
N VAL A 28 -8.82 28.95 -2.50
CA VAL A 28 -9.14 28.05 -3.62
C VAL A 28 -10.63 28.12 -3.91
N LYS A 29 -10.96 28.17 -5.20
CA LYS A 29 -12.33 28.08 -5.71
C LYS A 29 -12.46 26.87 -6.62
N ILE A 30 -13.62 26.25 -6.59
CA ILE A 30 -14.01 25.17 -7.48
C ILE A 30 -15.15 25.70 -8.34
N SER A 31 -14.91 25.90 -9.63
CA SER A 31 -15.89 26.49 -10.57
C SER A 31 -16.48 27.82 -10.07
N GLY A 32 -15.63 28.65 -9.46
CA GLY A 32 -16.02 29.97 -8.93
C GLY A 32 -16.52 29.97 -7.49
N GLU A 33 -16.91 28.84 -6.91
CA GLU A 33 -17.34 28.69 -5.51
C GLU A 33 -16.17 28.42 -4.56
N ALA A 34 -16.28 28.82 -3.29
CA ALA A 34 -15.26 28.53 -2.29
C ALA A 34 -15.05 27.01 -2.13
N ALA A 35 -13.79 26.59 -2.10
CA ALA A 35 -13.45 25.18 -1.88
C ALA A 35 -13.77 24.75 -0.45
N ARG A 36 -14.44 23.60 -0.30
CA ARG A 36 -14.84 23.01 0.98
C ARG A 36 -14.51 21.53 0.98
N ASN A 37 -13.54 21.13 1.82
CA ASN A 37 -13.12 19.73 1.95
C ASN A 37 -14.31 18.83 2.35
N GLY A 38 -14.49 17.72 1.64
CA GLY A 38 -15.60 16.78 1.82
C GLY A 38 -16.91 17.20 1.13
N SER A 39 -17.00 18.43 0.59
CA SER A 39 -18.18 18.95 -0.12
C SER A 39 -17.93 19.04 -1.64
N ASN A 40 -17.26 20.07 -2.12
CA ASN A 40 -16.95 20.23 -3.55
C ASN A 40 -15.49 19.92 -3.91
N CYS A 41 -14.67 19.55 -2.93
CA CYS A 41 -13.31 19.03 -3.14
C CYS A 41 -12.92 18.06 -2.04
N GLN A 42 -11.78 17.38 -2.24
CA GLN A 42 -11.10 16.59 -1.22
C GLN A 42 -9.62 16.97 -1.15
N VAL A 43 -9.10 17.06 0.07
CA VAL A 43 -7.67 17.18 0.33
C VAL A 43 -7.11 15.80 0.62
N ARG A 44 -6.09 15.38 -0.13
CA ARG A 44 -5.46 14.06 -0.05
C ARG A 44 -3.96 14.18 0.15
N ILE A 45 -3.35 13.15 0.68
CA ILE A 45 -1.89 13.01 0.70
C ILE A 45 -1.40 12.89 -0.74
N TYR A 46 -0.36 13.65 -1.07
CA TYR A 46 0.37 13.53 -2.33
C TYR A 46 1.86 13.73 -2.08
N ASN A 47 2.65 12.69 -2.27
CA ASN A 47 4.09 12.67 -2.00
C ASN A 47 4.40 13.16 -0.57
N ALA A 48 5.21 14.20 -0.41
CA ALA A 48 5.49 14.86 0.88
C ALA A 48 4.52 16.01 1.20
N GLY A 49 3.45 16.14 0.46
CA GLY A 49 2.52 17.25 0.58
C GLY A 49 1.06 16.83 0.43
N ALA A 50 0.28 17.68 -0.21
CA ALA A 50 -1.15 17.46 -0.39
C ALA A 50 -1.62 17.76 -1.81
N MET A 51 -2.70 17.11 -2.21
CA MET A 51 -3.41 17.35 -3.46
C MET A 51 -4.86 17.74 -3.16
N ILE A 52 -5.36 18.77 -3.84
CA ILE A 52 -6.77 19.14 -3.84
C ILE A 52 -7.41 18.55 -5.10
N LEU A 53 -8.32 17.61 -4.89
CA LEU A 53 -9.18 17.03 -5.92
C LEU A 53 -10.49 17.84 -5.97
N PRO A 54 -10.90 18.36 -7.15
CA PRO A 54 -12.03 19.30 -7.27
C PRO A 54 -13.40 18.60 -7.29
N TYR A 55 -13.61 17.61 -6.46
CA TYR A 55 -14.87 16.89 -6.30
C TYR A 55 -14.98 16.24 -4.93
N SER A 56 -16.21 15.99 -4.49
CA SER A 56 -16.48 15.44 -3.15
C SER A 56 -16.05 13.98 -2.99
N GLY A 57 -15.97 13.25 -4.08
CA GLY A 57 -15.68 11.81 -4.08
C GLY A 57 -16.87 10.91 -3.70
N ASN A 58 -18.09 11.45 -3.70
CA ASN A 58 -19.28 10.67 -3.38
C ASN A 58 -19.64 9.66 -4.49
N GLN A 59 -19.20 9.89 -5.72
CA GLN A 59 -19.47 9.02 -6.86
C GLN A 59 -18.21 8.87 -7.74
N PRO A 60 -17.15 8.22 -7.21
CA PRO A 60 -15.88 8.16 -7.90
C PRO A 60 -15.84 7.14 -9.05
N LEU A 61 -16.86 6.32 -9.21
CA LEU A 61 -16.94 5.27 -10.22
C LEU A 61 -18.20 5.41 -11.05
N THR A 62 -18.04 5.41 -12.37
CA THR A 62 -19.13 5.23 -13.33
C THR A 62 -18.93 3.92 -14.10
N ILE A 63 -19.88 3.01 -14.05
CA ILE A 63 -19.87 1.73 -14.77
C ILE A 63 -20.78 1.78 -15.99
N PHE A 64 -20.50 0.94 -16.99
CA PHE A 64 -21.26 0.83 -18.24
C PHE A 64 -21.46 -0.64 -18.63
N THR A 65 -22.63 -0.94 -19.21
CA THR A 65 -22.96 -2.31 -19.63
C THR A 65 -22.27 -2.74 -20.92
N GLU A 66 -21.83 -1.80 -21.73
CA GLU A 66 -21.17 -2.07 -23.01
C GLU A 66 -19.69 -1.61 -22.97
N ALA A 67 -18.92 -2.14 -23.92
CA ALA A 67 -17.59 -1.65 -24.21
C ALA A 67 -17.63 -0.16 -24.62
N ASP A 68 -16.47 0.49 -24.55
CA ASP A 68 -16.27 1.86 -25.00
C ASP A 68 -17.25 2.87 -24.36
N PHE A 69 -17.64 2.60 -23.10
CA PHE A 69 -18.49 3.47 -22.28
C PHE A 69 -19.91 3.63 -22.83
N GLY A 70 -20.42 2.60 -23.51
CA GLY A 70 -21.76 2.55 -24.08
C GLY A 70 -22.78 1.84 -23.18
N GLY A 71 -24.03 1.80 -23.67
CA GLY A 71 -25.14 1.15 -23.02
C GLY A 71 -25.67 1.88 -21.78
N GLN A 72 -26.23 1.12 -20.84
CA GLN A 72 -26.70 1.67 -19.56
C GLN A 72 -25.52 2.00 -18.65
N SER A 73 -25.66 3.03 -17.84
CA SER A 73 -24.62 3.45 -16.88
C SER A 73 -25.16 3.68 -15.47
N SER A 74 -24.29 3.55 -14.49
CA SER A 74 -24.57 3.91 -13.09
C SER A 74 -23.32 4.49 -12.43
N HIS A 75 -23.54 5.47 -11.55
CA HIS A 75 -22.51 6.08 -10.70
C HIS A 75 -22.88 6.04 -9.21
N ASN A 76 -23.85 5.20 -8.83
CA ASN A 76 -24.37 5.13 -7.45
C ASN A 76 -23.54 4.21 -6.55
N PHE A 77 -22.19 4.30 -6.65
CA PHE A 77 -21.26 3.52 -5.87
C PHE A 77 -20.43 4.46 -4.98
N VAL A 78 -20.56 4.28 -3.67
CA VAL A 78 -19.84 5.11 -2.69
C VAL A 78 -18.59 4.40 -2.14
N VAL A 79 -17.66 5.21 -1.65
CA VAL A 79 -16.38 4.75 -1.12
C VAL A 79 -16.58 3.86 0.11
N ASN A 80 -15.71 2.87 0.27
CA ASN A 80 -15.64 1.90 1.38
C ASN A 80 -16.84 0.95 1.53
N THR A 81 -17.83 1.01 0.66
CA THR A 81 -18.94 0.06 0.66
C THR A 81 -18.58 -1.18 -0.17
N LYS A 82 -18.88 -2.36 0.36
CA LYS A 82 -18.80 -3.63 -0.37
C LYS A 82 -20.14 -3.85 -1.08
N TYR A 83 -20.14 -3.88 -2.41
CA TYR A 83 -21.32 -4.14 -3.22
C TYR A 83 -21.30 -5.58 -3.72
N ASN A 84 -22.20 -6.40 -3.18
CA ASN A 84 -22.51 -7.72 -3.71
C ASN A 84 -23.63 -7.57 -4.73
N LEU A 85 -23.30 -7.61 -6.03
CA LEU A 85 -24.27 -7.37 -7.10
C LEU A 85 -25.24 -8.54 -7.28
N THR A 86 -24.93 -9.74 -6.76
CA THR A 86 -25.84 -10.89 -6.84
C THR A 86 -27.03 -10.75 -5.88
N SER A 87 -26.90 -9.98 -4.80
CA SER A 87 -27.93 -9.75 -3.79
C SER A 87 -28.50 -8.33 -3.80
N SER A 88 -27.64 -7.34 -4.04
CA SER A 88 -27.99 -5.93 -4.15
C SER A 88 -27.56 -5.41 -5.53
N ASN A 89 -28.31 -4.48 -6.11
CA ASN A 89 -28.01 -3.93 -7.43
C ASN A 89 -27.94 -4.98 -8.57
N ARG A 90 -28.79 -5.99 -8.53
CA ARG A 90 -28.83 -7.13 -9.48
C ARG A 90 -28.89 -6.73 -10.95
N THR A 91 -29.38 -5.53 -11.25
CA THR A 91 -29.40 -4.95 -12.60
C THR A 91 -27.99 -4.93 -13.23
N TRP A 92 -26.93 -4.82 -12.42
CA TRP A 92 -25.55 -4.67 -12.86
C TRP A 92 -24.74 -5.97 -12.77
N ASP A 93 -25.28 -7.01 -12.13
CA ASP A 93 -24.61 -8.29 -11.99
C ASP A 93 -24.30 -8.92 -13.35
N ASN A 94 -23.04 -9.25 -13.57
CA ASN A 94 -22.54 -9.85 -14.80
C ASN A 94 -22.80 -9.02 -16.08
N LYS A 95 -22.89 -7.69 -15.98
CA LYS A 95 -23.16 -6.82 -17.13
C LYS A 95 -22.13 -5.74 -17.39
N ILE A 96 -21.17 -5.56 -16.51
CA ILE A 96 -20.19 -4.45 -16.61
C ILE A 96 -19.14 -4.80 -17.65
N SER A 97 -18.99 -3.93 -18.67
CA SER A 97 -17.99 -4.07 -19.74
C SER A 97 -16.99 -2.92 -19.81
N SER A 98 -17.33 -1.75 -19.26
CA SER A 98 -16.38 -0.63 -19.14
C SER A 98 -16.69 0.23 -17.94
N PHE A 99 -15.74 1.06 -17.52
CA PHE A 99 -15.93 1.99 -16.41
C PHE A 99 -14.96 3.18 -16.46
N ILE A 100 -15.35 4.26 -15.77
CA ILE A 100 -14.51 5.43 -15.50
C ILE A 100 -14.30 5.55 -14.00
N LEU A 101 -13.05 5.53 -13.55
CA LEU A 101 -12.65 5.72 -12.16
C LEU A 101 -11.97 7.07 -12.00
N LYS A 102 -12.45 7.89 -11.08
CA LYS A 102 -11.89 9.21 -10.80
C LYS A 102 -10.50 9.12 -10.19
N ARG A 103 -9.62 10.07 -10.51
CA ARG A 103 -8.31 10.23 -9.89
C ARG A 103 -8.40 10.26 -8.37
N GLY A 104 -7.44 9.63 -7.69
CA GLY A 104 -7.39 9.49 -6.23
C GLY A 104 -8.28 8.39 -5.68
N TYR A 105 -8.65 7.41 -6.52
CA TYR A 105 -9.41 6.22 -6.10
C TYR A 105 -8.84 4.94 -6.68
N MET A 106 -9.10 3.86 -5.96
CA MET A 106 -8.91 2.48 -6.38
C MET A 106 -10.26 1.78 -6.40
N VAL A 107 -10.49 0.92 -7.37
CA VAL A 107 -11.64 0.00 -7.40
C VAL A 107 -11.14 -1.44 -7.46
N CYS A 108 -11.71 -2.30 -6.63
CA CYS A 108 -11.61 -3.74 -6.74
C CYS A 108 -12.88 -4.28 -7.38
N LEU A 109 -12.71 -5.06 -8.45
CA LEU A 109 -13.76 -5.80 -9.13
C LEU A 109 -13.49 -7.29 -8.97
N ALA A 110 -14.55 -8.10 -8.71
CA ALA A 110 -14.44 -9.55 -8.63
C ALA A 110 -15.60 -10.25 -9.30
N THR A 111 -15.39 -11.51 -9.72
CA THR A 111 -16.38 -12.33 -10.42
C THR A 111 -17.39 -12.99 -9.50
N GLN A 112 -17.15 -13.02 -8.18
CA GLN A 112 -18.11 -13.54 -7.21
C GLN A 112 -18.58 -12.42 -6.28
N GLY A 113 -19.86 -12.46 -5.89
CA GLY A 113 -20.49 -11.39 -5.13
C GLY A 113 -19.95 -11.17 -3.71
N ASP A 114 -19.21 -12.12 -3.17
CA ASP A 114 -18.51 -12.04 -1.92
C ASP A 114 -17.09 -11.42 -2.01
N GLY A 115 -16.65 -11.06 -3.24
CA GLY A 115 -15.32 -10.48 -3.50
C GLY A 115 -14.24 -11.52 -3.80
N THR A 116 -14.60 -12.80 -3.84
CA THR A 116 -13.72 -13.90 -4.23
C THR A 116 -13.79 -14.19 -5.74
N GLY A 117 -13.23 -15.32 -6.16
CA GLY A 117 -13.08 -15.65 -7.57
C GLY A 117 -11.95 -14.87 -8.22
N TYR A 118 -12.01 -14.69 -9.54
CA TYR A 118 -11.05 -13.82 -10.21
C TYR A 118 -11.34 -12.37 -9.84
N SER A 119 -10.34 -11.68 -9.35
CA SER A 119 -10.46 -10.28 -8.95
C SER A 119 -9.25 -9.46 -9.41
N ARG A 120 -9.47 -8.17 -9.62
CA ARG A 120 -8.41 -7.23 -9.97
C ARG A 120 -8.69 -5.86 -9.35
N VAL A 121 -7.63 -5.16 -8.97
CA VAL A 121 -7.68 -3.75 -8.58
C VAL A 121 -7.30 -2.87 -9.76
N PHE A 122 -7.88 -1.68 -9.81
CA PHE A 122 -7.54 -0.62 -10.76
C PHE A 122 -7.36 0.67 -9.98
N ILE A 123 -6.27 1.38 -10.24
CA ILE A 123 -5.86 2.57 -9.49
C ILE A 123 -5.81 3.76 -10.45
N ALA A 124 -6.48 4.85 -10.11
CA ALA A 124 -6.44 6.11 -10.85
C ALA A 124 -5.56 7.12 -10.09
N ASP A 125 -4.25 7.04 -10.32
CA ASP A 125 -3.21 7.84 -9.63
C ASP A 125 -2.99 9.21 -10.27
N LYS A 126 -2.73 9.27 -11.59
CA LYS A 126 -2.33 10.49 -12.30
C LYS A 126 -3.49 11.25 -12.93
N ALA A 127 -4.52 10.53 -13.36
CA ALA A 127 -5.70 11.06 -14.03
C ALA A 127 -6.88 10.12 -13.82
N ASP A 128 -8.08 10.54 -14.25
CA ASP A 128 -9.23 9.64 -14.37
C ASP A 128 -8.88 8.43 -15.24
N LYS A 129 -9.19 7.23 -14.77
CA LYS A 129 -8.86 5.99 -15.47
C LYS A 129 -10.08 5.48 -16.22
N LYS A 130 -9.98 5.44 -17.55
CA LYS A 130 -10.99 4.88 -18.44
C LYS A 130 -10.60 3.44 -18.80
N ILE A 131 -11.42 2.47 -18.43
CA ILE A 131 -11.13 1.05 -18.60
C ILE A 131 -12.18 0.40 -19.47
N ASN A 132 -11.72 -0.26 -20.53
CA ASN A 132 -12.51 -1.13 -21.41
C ASN A 132 -12.13 -2.58 -21.07
N LEU A 133 -13.01 -3.30 -20.35
CA LEU A 133 -12.72 -4.64 -19.82
C LEU A 133 -12.41 -5.68 -20.89
N PRO A 134 -13.07 -5.70 -22.07
CA PRO A 134 -12.70 -6.63 -23.15
C PRO A 134 -11.24 -6.61 -23.53
N SER A 135 -10.61 -5.43 -23.47
CA SER A 135 -9.20 -5.24 -23.83
C SER A 135 -8.25 -5.45 -22.66
N VAL A 136 -8.68 -5.09 -21.43
CA VAL A 136 -7.79 -5.00 -20.26
C VAL A 136 -7.91 -6.21 -19.33
N SER A 137 -9.09 -6.79 -19.22
CA SER A 137 -9.36 -7.94 -18.33
C SER A 137 -10.55 -8.77 -18.83
N LYS A 138 -10.31 -9.64 -19.80
CA LYS A 138 -11.34 -10.56 -20.32
C LYS A 138 -12.08 -11.36 -19.24
N PRO A 139 -11.43 -11.84 -18.14
CA PRO A 139 -12.14 -12.56 -17.09
C PRO A 139 -13.20 -11.74 -16.36
N LEU A 140 -13.05 -10.41 -16.29
CA LEU A 140 -14.04 -9.52 -15.67
C LEU A 140 -15.10 -9.02 -16.61
N ASN A 141 -14.86 -9.05 -17.93
CA ASN A 141 -15.80 -8.52 -18.91
C ASN A 141 -17.14 -9.26 -18.87
N GLY A 142 -18.22 -8.55 -18.53
CA GLY A 142 -19.56 -9.13 -18.40
C GLY A 142 -19.68 -10.17 -17.27
N ARG A 143 -18.77 -10.15 -16.27
CA ARG A 143 -18.72 -11.15 -15.19
C ARG A 143 -18.47 -10.55 -13.82
N VAL A 144 -18.58 -9.24 -13.67
CA VAL A 144 -18.40 -8.55 -12.40
C VAL A 144 -19.62 -8.74 -11.52
N SER A 145 -19.42 -9.29 -10.33
CA SER A 145 -20.45 -9.49 -9.30
C SER A 145 -20.13 -8.77 -7.97
N TYR A 146 -18.91 -8.20 -7.85
CA TYR A 146 -18.48 -7.47 -6.67
C TYR A 146 -17.76 -6.18 -7.04
N ILE A 147 -18.03 -5.12 -6.26
CA ILE A 147 -17.37 -3.82 -6.37
C ILE A 147 -17.01 -3.32 -4.98
N ARG A 148 -15.78 -2.85 -4.78
CA ARG A 148 -15.39 -2.01 -3.65
C ARG A 148 -14.51 -0.87 -4.12
N ILE A 149 -14.82 0.35 -3.71
CA ILE A 149 -14.03 1.54 -4.00
C ILE A 149 -13.31 1.97 -2.72
N SER A 150 -12.05 2.31 -2.85
CA SER A 150 -11.21 2.83 -1.77
C SER A 150 -10.61 4.17 -2.18
N LYS A 151 -10.38 5.04 -1.20
CA LYS A 151 -9.55 6.21 -1.41
C LYS A 151 -8.13 5.75 -1.73
N TRP A 152 -7.50 6.36 -2.72
CA TRP A 152 -6.09 6.16 -3.04
C TRP A 152 -5.29 7.40 -2.65
N ASN A 153 -4.23 7.21 -1.86
CA ASN A 153 -3.29 8.25 -1.50
C ASN A 153 -1.97 8.02 -2.24
N ASP A 154 -1.47 9.05 -2.90
CA ASP A 154 -0.18 9.02 -3.59
C ASP A 154 0.95 9.34 -2.60
N VAL A 155 1.19 8.45 -1.64
CA VAL A 155 2.24 8.62 -0.62
C VAL A 155 3.63 8.42 -1.21
N HIS A 156 4.66 8.93 -0.53
CA HIS A 156 6.03 8.60 -0.87
C HIS A 156 6.47 7.26 -0.23
N LYS A 157 7.59 6.72 -0.71
CA LYS A 157 8.06 5.36 -0.37
C LYS A 157 8.40 5.17 1.11
N ARG A 158 8.91 6.23 1.78
CA ARG A 158 9.42 6.18 3.15
C ARG A 158 8.31 6.01 4.18
N GLY A 159 8.40 4.95 5.00
CA GLY A 159 7.46 4.62 6.04
C GLY A 159 8.10 4.35 7.39
N TRP A 160 7.33 3.84 8.32
CA TRP A 160 7.80 3.41 9.63
C TRP A 160 7.08 2.15 10.10
N ALA A 161 7.82 1.25 10.73
CA ALA A 161 7.28 0.05 11.36
C ALA A 161 7.26 0.21 12.88
N GLY A 162 6.09 0.05 13.51
CA GLY A 162 5.96 0.04 14.97
C GLY A 162 4.97 1.04 15.55
N PHE A 163 4.87 1.00 16.88
CA PHE A 163 4.01 1.88 17.68
C PHE A 163 4.69 3.23 17.88
N TRP A 164 4.22 4.26 17.21
CA TRP A 164 4.86 5.57 17.23
C TRP A 164 3.85 6.69 17.30
N ASN A 165 4.17 7.68 18.15
CA ASN A 165 3.45 8.93 18.20
C ASN A 165 3.77 9.81 16.97
N ASN A 166 2.98 10.84 16.77
CA ASN A 166 3.16 11.78 15.66
C ASN A 166 4.53 12.46 15.67
N ASP A 167 5.10 12.76 16.84
CA ASP A 167 6.37 13.49 16.94
C ASP A 167 7.52 12.70 16.31
N VAL A 168 7.59 11.39 16.52
CA VAL A 168 8.60 10.52 15.90
C VAL A 168 8.38 10.45 14.39
N GLN A 169 7.15 10.28 13.96
CA GLN A 169 6.83 10.23 12.54
C GLN A 169 7.11 11.54 11.82
N GLU A 170 6.89 12.69 12.47
CA GLU A 170 7.26 14.01 11.94
C GLU A 170 8.77 14.19 11.80
N LYS A 171 9.56 13.72 12.77
CA LYS A 171 11.03 13.74 12.67
C LYS A 171 11.53 12.98 11.44
N PHE A 172 10.96 11.81 11.18
CA PHE A 172 11.32 10.99 10.02
C PHE A 172 10.62 11.40 8.72
N LYS A 173 9.63 12.28 8.79
CA LYS A 173 8.83 12.72 7.63
C LYS A 173 8.28 11.53 6.84
N THR A 174 7.66 10.58 7.55
CA THR A 174 7.07 9.38 6.95
C THR A 174 5.77 9.70 6.23
N GLY A 175 5.49 9.03 5.12
CA GLY A 175 4.22 9.14 4.37
C GLY A 175 3.21 8.07 4.75
N TRP A 176 3.68 6.97 5.34
CA TRP A 176 2.88 5.84 5.77
C TRP A 176 3.50 5.13 6.96
N ALA A 177 2.69 4.37 7.68
CA ALA A 177 3.16 3.55 8.79
C ALA A 177 2.19 2.39 9.03
N TYR A 178 2.67 1.38 9.76
CA TYR A 178 1.87 0.27 10.29
C TYR A 178 2.42 -0.17 11.65
N ASN A 179 1.64 -0.93 12.41
CA ASN A 179 1.99 -1.36 13.77
C ASN A 179 1.49 -2.78 14.09
N TRP A 180 1.44 -3.65 13.07
CA TRP A 180 1.00 -5.06 13.16
C TRP A 180 -0.47 -5.26 13.53
N ASP A 181 -1.26 -4.20 13.61
CA ASP A 181 -2.64 -4.19 14.11
C ASP A 181 -3.63 -3.69 13.05
N ALA A 182 -4.90 -3.67 13.41
CA ALA A 182 -6.03 -3.09 12.67
C ALA A 182 -6.76 -2.00 13.47
N SER A 183 -6.09 -1.37 14.42
CA SER A 183 -6.64 -0.26 15.21
C SER A 183 -6.82 0.99 14.34
N ILE A 184 -7.85 1.79 14.64
CA ILE A 184 -8.06 3.08 13.98
C ILE A 184 -7.14 4.12 14.63
N HIS A 185 -6.46 4.91 13.79
CA HIS A 185 -5.59 6.01 14.21
C HIS A 185 -6.09 7.33 13.63
N ASP A 186 -7.05 7.95 14.29
CA ASP A 186 -7.66 9.21 13.85
C ASP A 186 -6.70 10.41 13.88
N ASP A 187 -5.61 10.31 14.65
CA ASP A 187 -4.55 11.31 14.75
C ASP A 187 -3.53 11.25 13.59
N TRP A 188 -3.56 10.20 12.77
CA TRP A 188 -2.65 10.04 11.62
C TRP A 188 -3.21 10.66 10.33
N VAL A 189 -3.70 11.89 10.43
CA VAL A 189 -4.36 12.59 9.33
C VAL A 189 -3.44 12.93 8.14
N ASP A 190 -2.16 13.01 8.38
CA ASP A 190 -1.14 13.38 7.39
C ASP A 190 -0.32 12.18 6.89
N ARG A 191 -0.69 10.97 7.32
CA ARG A 191 -0.01 9.72 6.99
C ARG A 191 -1.02 8.64 6.65
N GLU A 192 -0.60 7.71 5.83
CA GLU A 192 -1.41 6.55 5.52
C GLU A 192 -1.14 5.45 6.54
N TYR A 193 -2.17 5.07 7.31
CA TYR A 193 -2.13 3.92 8.19
C TYR A 193 -2.50 2.66 7.41
N VAL A 194 -1.60 1.67 7.39
CA VAL A 194 -1.80 0.39 6.73
C VAL A 194 -2.02 -0.69 7.78
N THR A 195 -3.15 -1.35 7.75
CA THR A 195 -3.49 -2.45 8.65
C THR A 195 -2.83 -3.75 8.23
N GLN A 196 -2.60 -4.65 9.17
CA GLN A 196 -2.03 -5.97 8.95
C GLN A 196 -2.87 -7.07 9.58
N HIS A 197 -3.04 -8.19 8.88
CA HIS A 197 -3.48 -9.45 9.47
C HIS A 197 -2.24 -10.19 9.96
N HIS A 198 -1.91 -10.02 11.25
CA HIS A 198 -0.63 -10.45 11.81
C HIS A 198 -0.47 -11.98 11.80
N HIS A 199 -1.46 -12.69 12.36
CA HIS A 199 -1.50 -14.15 12.39
C HIS A 199 -2.94 -14.67 12.27
N GLU A 200 -3.14 -15.98 12.22
CA GLU A 200 -4.46 -16.58 11.93
C GLU A 200 -5.61 -16.14 12.83
N GLY A 201 -5.33 -15.77 14.06
CA GLY A 201 -6.33 -15.35 15.05
C GLY A 201 -6.48 -13.84 15.20
N TRP A 202 -5.50 -13.03 14.73
CA TRP A 202 -5.49 -11.61 15.08
C TRP A 202 -4.60 -10.76 14.14
N PRO A 203 -4.99 -9.49 13.87
CA PRO A 203 -6.36 -8.96 13.99
C PRO A 203 -7.32 -9.66 13.03
N GLY A 204 -8.62 -9.58 13.29
CA GLY A 204 -9.63 -10.12 12.41
C GLY A 204 -9.56 -9.55 10.99
N ILE A 205 -9.65 -10.39 9.97
CA ILE A 205 -9.52 -9.96 8.55
C ILE A 205 -10.56 -8.89 8.18
N GLU A 206 -11.76 -8.95 8.77
CA GLU A 206 -12.79 -7.94 8.53
C GLU A 206 -12.36 -6.57 9.09
N ASP A 207 -11.77 -6.54 10.30
CA ASP A 207 -11.24 -5.32 10.91
C ASP A 207 -10.07 -4.77 10.10
N VAL A 208 -9.15 -5.63 9.66
CA VAL A 208 -8.05 -5.27 8.76
C VAL A 208 -8.59 -4.60 7.49
N GLY A 209 -9.61 -5.17 6.88
CA GLY A 209 -10.24 -4.64 5.67
C GLY A 209 -10.99 -3.32 5.87
N ASN A 210 -11.59 -3.10 7.04
CA ASN A 210 -12.44 -1.94 7.31
C ASN A 210 -11.69 -0.77 7.93
N ASN A 211 -10.74 -1.04 8.83
CA ASN A 211 -10.05 -0.02 9.62
C ASN A 211 -8.79 0.54 8.93
N SER A 212 -8.41 0.02 7.76
CA SER A 212 -7.27 0.56 7.04
C SER A 212 -7.52 2.00 6.60
N GLY A 213 -6.63 2.91 6.99
CA GLY A 213 -6.54 4.26 6.43
C GLY A 213 -5.98 4.28 5.01
N SER A 214 -5.68 3.10 4.47
CA SER A 214 -5.08 2.84 3.16
C SER A 214 -6.01 2.01 2.28
N ALA A 215 -5.83 2.11 0.96
CA ALA A 215 -6.36 1.13 0.01
C ALA A 215 -5.62 -0.21 0.07
N ASN A 216 -4.49 -0.28 0.78
CA ASN A 216 -3.62 -1.45 0.92
C ASN A 216 -3.81 -2.10 2.30
N ILE A 217 -3.57 -3.40 2.37
CA ILE A 217 -3.46 -4.16 3.62
C ILE A 217 -2.29 -5.14 3.53
N LEU A 218 -1.71 -5.49 4.67
CA LEU A 218 -0.60 -6.43 4.78
C LEU A 218 -1.10 -7.82 5.19
N GLY A 219 -0.47 -8.86 4.65
CA GLY A 219 -0.65 -10.25 5.06
C GLY A 219 0.08 -10.59 6.36
N ASN A 220 0.18 -11.88 6.66
CA ASN A 220 0.76 -12.38 7.91
C ASN A 220 2.18 -11.87 8.14
N ASN A 221 2.50 -11.64 9.41
CA ASN A 221 3.84 -11.28 9.87
C ASN A 221 4.66 -12.54 10.13
N GLU A 222 5.81 -12.66 9.48
CA GLU A 222 6.81 -13.70 9.68
C GLU A 222 6.24 -15.13 9.88
N PRO A 223 5.37 -15.62 8.99
CA PRO A 223 4.73 -16.92 9.16
C PRO A 223 5.73 -18.10 9.07
N ASP A 224 6.94 -17.84 8.59
CA ASP A 224 8.06 -18.79 8.51
C ASP A 224 8.95 -18.80 9.77
N ASN A 225 8.67 -17.97 10.77
CA ASN A 225 9.51 -17.81 11.96
C ASN A 225 9.23 -18.92 13.00
N LYS A 226 10.04 -19.99 12.94
CA LYS A 226 9.95 -21.15 13.85
C LYS A 226 10.48 -20.90 15.27
N ALA A 227 11.21 -19.79 15.46
CA ALA A 227 11.81 -19.48 16.75
C ALA A 227 10.86 -18.72 17.67
N ASP A 228 9.83 -18.12 17.12
CA ASP A 228 8.87 -17.35 17.87
C ASP A 228 7.54 -18.11 17.87
N ASP A 229 7.29 -18.74 18.96
CA ASP A 229 6.01 -19.28 19.41
C ASP A 229 4.92 -19.58 18.34
N LYS A 230 3.96 -20.35 18.68
CA LYS A 230 2.74 -20.82 17.99
C LYS A 230 1.97 -19.80 17.11
N GLU A 231 2.31 -18.51 17.18
CA GLU A 231 1.63 -17.44 16.44
C GLU A 231 2.25 -17.19 15.05
N GLN A 232 3.54 -17.51 14.86
CA GLN A 232 4.29 -17.21 13.63
C GLN A 232 4.76 -18.44 12.85
N ASP A 233 4.80 -19.63 13.44
CA ASP A 233 5.09 -20.88 12.70
C ASP A 233 3.83 -21.39 11.99
N ILE A 234 3.50 -20.77 10.86
CA ILE A 234 2.25 -21.02 10.12
C ILE A 234 2.57 -21.68 8.78
N ASP A 235 2.00 -22.83 8.52
CA ASP A 235 2.09 -23.48 7.22
C ASP A 235 1.44 -22.63 6.11
N VAL A 236 2.02 -22.65 4.91
CA VAL A 236 1.45 -21.98 3.71
C VAL A 236 -0.02 -22.37 3.47
N LYS A 237 -0.37 -23.66 3.67
CA LYS A 237 -1.74 -24.15 3.49
C LYS A 237 -2.77 -23.45 4.39
N ASN A 238 -2.37 -23.07 5.61
CA ASN A 238 -3.24 -22.40 6.56
C ASN A 238 -3.51 -20.93 6.14
N VAL A 239 -2.45 -20.23 5.72
CA VAL A 239 -2.59 -18.89 5.14
C VAL A 239 -3.47 -18.93 3.89
N LEU A 240 -3.26 -19.92 3.01
CA LEU A 240 -4.09 -20.09 1.81
C LEU A 240 -5.56 -20.38 2.12
N ALA A 241 -5.86 -21.07 3.21
CA ALA A 241 -7.25 -21.32 3.64
C ALA A 241 -7.99 -20.00 4.00
N ASN A 242 -7.28 -19.00 4.51
CA ASN A 242 -7.83 -17.69 4.86
C ASN A 242 -7.71 -16.65 3.73
N TRP A 243 -6.88 -16.89 2.71
CA TRP A 243 -6.61 -15.93 1.66
C TRP A 243 -7.85 -15.44 0.86
N PRO A 244 -8.86 -16.27 0.57
CA PRO A 244 -10.12 -15.78 0.00
C PRO A 244 -10.80 -14.70 0.83
N LYS A 245 -10.71 -14.76 2.19
CA LYS A 245 -11.25 -13.71 3.06
C LYS A 245 -10.46 -12.41 2.92
N MET A 246 -9.12 -12.49 2.76
CA MET A 246 -8.28 -11.34 2.44
C MET A 246 -8.72 -10.71 1.11
N MET A 247 -8.93 -11.51 0.05
CA MET A 247 -9.43 -11.04 -1.24
C MET A 247 -10.80 -10.36 -1.12
N ALA A 248 -11.71 -10.93 -0.32
CA ALA A 248 -13.06 -10.42 -0.05
C ALA A 248 -13.06 -9.04 0.66
N THR A 249 -11.94 -8.62 1.25
CA THR A 249 -11.81 -7.24 1.74
C THR A 249 -11.91 -6.21 0.62
N GLY A 250 -11.59 -6.57 -0.62
CA GLY A 250 -11.55 -5.65 -1.76
C GLY A 250 -10.43 -4.60 -1.68
N ARG A 251 -9.47 -4.77 -0.77
CA ARG A 251 -8.26 -3.95 -0.66
C ARG A 251 -7.15 -4.51 -1.55
N ARG A 252 -6.11 -3.74 -1.82
CA ARG A 252 -4.88 -4.19 -2.45
C ARG A 252 -4.06 -4.99 -1.44
N LEU A 253 -3.59 -6.18 -1.82
CA LEU A 253 -3.10 -7.20 -0.89
C LEU A 253 -1.59 -7.35 -0.96
N GLY A 254 -0.91 -7.17 0.17
CA GLY A 254 0.47 -7.59 0.37
C GLY A 254 0.55 -9.08 0.71
N SER A 255 1.60 -9.75 0.22
CA SER A 255 1.91 -11.11 0.66
C SER A 255 2.15 -11.15 2.17
N PRO A 256 2.14 -12.32 2.79
CA PRO A 256 2.83 -12.50 4.06
C PRO A 256 4.28 -12.01 3.95
N ALA A 257 4.78 -11.36 5.02
CA ALA A 257 6.15 -10.87 5.11
C ALA A 257 7.02 -11.92 5.81
N VAL A 258 7.86 -12.63 5.05
CA VAL A 258 8.71 -13.68 5.62
C VAL A 258 9.91 -13.12 6.38
N ALA A 259 10.30 -13.79 7.48
CA ALA A 259 11.50 -13.47 8.26
C ALA A 259 12.79 -13.81 7.49
N GLY A 260 12.76 -14.83 6.62
CA GLY A 260 13.93 -15.24 5.84
C GLY A 260 13.78 -16.51 4.99
N ASP A 261 12.73 -17.30 5.17
CA ASP A 261 12.49 -18.47 4.33
C ASP A 261 11.75 -18.07 3.04
N TYR A 262 12.52 -17.73 2.02
CA TYR A 262 11.94 -17.40 0.72
C TYR A 262 11.30 -18.58 0.00
N ASN A 263 11.60 -19.83 0.35
CA ASN A 263 10.90 -21.00 -0.22
C ASN A 263 9.44 -21.00 0.24
N TRP A 264 9.20 -20.65 1.51
CA TRP A 264 7.84 -20.46 2.04
C TRP A 264 7.08 -19.41 1.22
N LEU A 265 7.69 -18.24 1.00
CA LEU A 265 7.08 -17.15 0.19
C LEU A 265 6.80 -17.63 -1.24
N TYR A 266 7.74 -18.33 -1.86
CA TYR A 266 7.59 -18.78 -3.23
C TYR A 266 6.50 -19.85 -3.38
N GLU A 267 6.37 -20.77 -2.42
CA GLU A 267 5.27 -21.74 -2.36
C GLU A 267 3.91 -21.02 -2.24
N PHE A 268 3.83 -20.00 -1.39
CA PHE A 268 2.63 -19.18 -1.27
C PHE A 268 2.28 -18.49 -2.60
N ILE A 269 3.23 -17.81 -3.23
CA ILE A 269 3.02 -17.10 -4.49
C ILE A 269 2.64 -18.07 -5.63
N ASP A 270 3.33 -19.19 -5.77
CA ASP A 270 2.98 -20.20 -6.77
C ASP A 270 1.56 -20.73 -6.56
N SER A 271 1.17 -20.90 -5.31
CA SER A 271 -0.16 -21.40 -4.93
C SER A 271 -1.28 -20.41 -5.23
N VAL A 272 -1.08 -19.11 -4.97
CA VAL A 272 -2.09 -18.08 -5.32
C VAL A 272 -2.17 -17.89 -6.83
N ASP A 273 -1.03 -17.93 -7.53
CA ASP A 273 -0.98 -17.80 -9.00
C ASP A 273 -1.67 -19.00 -9.69
N ALA A 274 -1.45 -20.21 -9.19
CA ALA A 274 -2.09 -21.42 -9.73
C ALA A 274 -3.64 -21.38 -9.58
N ARG A 275 -4.14 -20.73 -8.54
CA ARG A 275 -5.58 -20.54 -8.28
C ARG A 275 -6.18 -19.33 -9.00
N GLY A 276 -5.36 -18.52 -9.67
CA GLY A 276 -5.79 -17.23 -10.23
C GLY A 276 -6.22 -16.22 -9.14
N TRP A 277 -5.71 -16.38 -7.94
CA TRP A 277 -5.97 -15.49 -6.83
C TRP A 277 -5.07 -14.24 -6.87
N ARG A 278 -5.53 -13.19 -6.23
CA ARG A 278 -4.83 -11.90 -6.21
C ARG A 278 -3.88 -11.81 -5.00
N CYS A 279 -2.64 -11.41 -5.28
CA CYS A 279 -1.66 -10.90 -4.34
C CYS A 279 -0.92 -9.78 -5.08
N ASP A 280 -1.11 -8.53 -4.68
CA ASP A 280 -0.82 -7.38 -5.53
C ASP A 280 0.62 -6.86 -5.37
N PHE A 281 1.25 -7.08 -4.22
CA PHE A 281 2.64 -6.72 -3.94
C PHE A 281 3.27 -7.72 -2.97
N ILE A 282 4.61 -7.74 -2.93
CA ILE A 282 5.37 -8.61 -2.05
C ILE A 282 5.85 -7.84 -0.85
N ALA A 283 5.48 -8.30 0.35
CA ALA A 283 6.02 -7.79 1.61
C ALA A 283 7.22 -8.64 2.04
N VAL A 284 8.30 -8.01 2.51
CA VAL A 284 9.50 -8.69 3.01
C VAL A 284 10.04 -7.98 4.26
N HIS A 285 10.67 -8.75 5.15
CA HIS A 285 11.55 -8.23 6.18
C HIS A 285 13.00 -8.34 5.72
N ALA A 286 13.76 -7.27 5.89
CA ALA A 286 15.13 -7.17 5.35
C ALA A 286 16.11 -6.74 6.45
N TYR A 287 16.56 -7.72 7.22
CA TYR A 287 17.63 -7.57 8.23
C TYR A 287 18.92 -8.19 7.71
N TRP A 288 19.27 -7.89 6.45
CA TRP A 288 20.41 -8.50 5.80
C TRP A 288 21.70 -7.77 6.15
N PHE A 289 22.63 -8.50 6.76
CA PHE A 289 23.99 -8.06 7.01
C PHE A 289 24.81 -8.19 5.71
N LYS A 290 24.51 -7.33 4.76
CA LYS A 290 25.11 -7.30 3.41
C LYS A 290 25.31 -5.85 2.96
N ASP A 291 26.27 -5.62 2.07
CA ASP A 291 26.43 -4.33 1.39
C ASP A 291 25.26 -4.02 0.42
N GLN A 292 25.26 -2.81 -0.14
CA GLN A 292 24.22 -2.37 -1.07
C GLN A 292 24.07 -3.27 -2.31
N PRO A 293 25.16 -3.72 -3.00
CA PRO A 293 25.04 -4.69 -4.09
C PRO A 293 24.38 -6.02 -3.68
N GLY A 294 24.64 -6.48 -2.47
CA GLY A 294 24.00 -7.69 -1.92
C GLY A 294 22.49 -7.51 -1.69
N TRP A 295 22.08 -6.35 -1.15
CA TRP A 295 20.66 -6.00 -1.03
C TRP A 295 19.97 -5.91 -2.38
N LYS A 296 20.59 -5.24 -3.35
CA LYS A 296 20.09 -5.13 -4.71
C LYS A 296 19.84 -6.50 -5.33
N SER A 297 20.87 -7.36 -5.31
CA SER A 297 20.78 -8.71 -5.87
C SER A 297 19.67 -9.54 -5.24
N GLN A 298 19.51 -9.46 -3.92
CA GLN A 298 18.46 -10.17 -3.20
C GLN A 298 17.06 -9.71 -3.60
N LEU A 299 16.83 -8.38 -3.61
CA LEU A 299 15.54 -7.78 -3.96
C LEU A 299 15.15 -8.03 -5.41
N GLU A 300 16.09 -7.91 -6.36
CA GLU A 300 15.87 -8.22 -7.77
C GLU A 300 15.50 -9.71 -7.98
N SER A 301 16.16 -10.61 -7.23
CA SER A 301 15.85 -12.05 -7.26
C SER A 301 14.44 -12.32 -6.76
N ILE A 302 14.03 -11.73 -5.63
CA ILE A 302 12.68 -11.86 -5.07
C ILE A 302 11.65 -11.32 -6.06
N SER A 303 11.83 -10.10 -6.57
CA SER A 303 10.90 -9.48 -7.52
C SER A 303 10.70 -10.37 -8.75
N LYS A 304 11.80 -10.82 -9.36
CA LYS A 304 11.77 -11.70 -10.53
C LYS A 304 11.04 -13.01 -10.24
N ARG A 305 11.36 -13.66 -9.13
CA ARG A 305 10.76 -14.95 -8.74
C ARG A 305 9.26 -14.82 -8.45
N CYS A 306 8.84 -13.67 -7.94
CA CYS A 306 7.45 -13.36 -7.64
C CYS A 306 6.72 -12.67 -8.81
N GLY A 307 7.17 -12.86 -10.04
CA GLY A 307 6.47 -12.41 -11.26
C GLY A 307 6.52 -10.90 -11.52
N GLY A 308 7.54 -10.19 -11.00
CA GLY A 308 7.72 -8.75 -11.20
C GLY A 308 6.80 -7.88 -10.33
N ARG A 309 6.15 -8.44 -9.32
CA ARG A 309 5.34 -7.67 -8.37
C ARG A 309 6.18 -6.61 -7.67
N PRO A 310 5.64 -5.42 -7.37
CA PRO A 310 6.36 -4.42 -6.59
C PRO A 310 6.63 -4.94 -5.18
N ILE A 311 7.75 -4.49 -4.60
CA ILE A 311 8.17 -4.92 -3.27
C ILE A 311 7.90 -3.81 -2.25
N TRP A 312 7.35 -4.19 -1.11
CA TRP A 312 7.33 -3.43 0.13
C TRP A 312 8.29 -4.06 1.13
N ILE A 313 9.26 -3.31 1.58
CA ILE A 313 10.10 -3.71 2.71
C ILE A 313 9.42 -3.18 3.96
N THR A 314 8.66 -4.05 4.62
CA THR A 314 7.84 -3.66 5.77
C THR A 314 8.64 -3.50 7.03
N GLU A 315 9.78 -4.21 7.16
CA GLU A 315 10.77 -3.99 8.21
C GLU A 315 12.18 -4.06 7.64
N MET A 316 13.04 -3.15 8.06
CA MET A 316 14.44 -3.17 7.65
C MET A 316 15.38 -2.56 8.65
N ASN A 317 16.60 -3.08 8.66
CA ASN A 317 17.76 -2.48 9.29
C ASN A 317 19.04 -3.13 8.72
N TYR A 318 20.23 -2.57 8.97
CA TYR A 318 21.50 -3.20 8.58
C TYR A 318 21.83 -4.37 9.53
N GLY A 319 21.17 -5.51 9.30
CA GLY A 319 21.19 -6.64 10.22
C GLY A 319 20.32 -6.42 11.47
N ALA A 320 20.51 -7.28 12.47
CA ALA A 320 19.81 -7.27 13.74
C ALA A 320 20.68 -7.89 14.84
N ASN A 321 20.13 -8.07 16.04
CA ASN A 321 20.84 -8.65 17.18
C ASN A 321 21.33 -10.10 16.96
N TRP A 322 20.76 -10.81 15.99
CA TRP A 322 21.19 -12.17 15.58
C TRP A 322 22.17 -12.18 14.41
N THR A 323 22.60 -11.01 13.92
CA THR A 323 23.58 -10.89 12.84
C THR A 323 24.90 -10.33 13.38
N GLY A 324 25.95 -10.35 12.53
CA GLY A 324 27.22 -9.68 12.85
C GLY A 324 27.08 -8.16 12.97
N TRP A 325 28.11 -7.54 13.54
CA TRP A 325 28.30 -6.10 13.60
C TRP A 325 29.77 -5.75 13.32
N PRO A 326 30.08 -4.74 12.48
CA PRO A 326 31.49 -4.41 12.15
C PRO A 326 32.22 -3.60 13.23
N GLY A 327 31.50 -2.99 14.17
CA GLY A 327 32.07 -2.24 15.26
C GLY A 327 32.65 -3.09 16.38
N SER A 328 33.32 -2.48 17.35
CA SER A 328 33.95 -3.16 18.50
C SER A 328 32.94 -3.67 19.53
N ASP A 329 31.76 -3.05 19.59
CA ASP A 329 30.64 -3.42 20.44
C ASP A 329 29.32 -3.00 19.77
N THR A 330 28.18 -3.29 20.40
CA THR A 330 26.84 -3.02 19.86
C THR A 330 26.10 -1.90 20.59
N LYS A 331 26.82 -1.05 21.30
CA LYS A 331 26.25 0.08 22.03
C LYS A 331 25.86 1.21 21.09
N GLY A 332 24.91 2.02 21.52
CA GLY A 332 24.52 3.26 20.85
C GLY A 332 25.55 4.36 21.07
N THR A 333 26.63 4.37 20.30
CA THR A 333 27.69 5.36 20.34
C THR A 333 27.85 6.06 19.00
N ASP A 334 28.42 7.28 18.98
CA ASP A 334 28.65 8.03 17.74
C ASP A 334 29.48 7.21 16.72
N ALA A 335 30.48 6.45 17.21
CA ALA A 335 31.31 5.59 16.37
C ALA A 335 30.45 4.49 15.68
N ASN A 336 29.56 3.83 16.42
CA ASN A 336 28.70 2.81 15.91
C ASN A 336 27.61 3.39 14.98
N TYR A 337 27.05 4.55 15.30
CA TYR A 337 26.11 5.25 14.42
C TYR A 337 26.76 5.70 13.11
N ALA A 338 28.05 6.04 13.11
CA ALA A 338 28.80 6.32 11.88
C ALA A 338 28.96 5.06 11.00
N ILE A 339 29.19 3.90 11.63
CA ILE A 339 29.22 2.60 10.93
C ILE A 339 27.86 2.28 10.31
N GLU A 340 26.78 2.46 11.08
CA GLU A 340 25.41 2.22 10.55
C GLU A 340 25.14 3.11 9.34
N LEU A 341 25.45 4.41 9.40
CA LEU A 341 25.31 5.32 8.26
C LEU A 341 26.15 4.89 7.05
N GLN A 342 27.39 4.44 7.30
CA GLN A 342 28.29 3.99 6.24
C GLN A 342 27.70 2.82 5.43
N HIS A 343 27.06 1.86 6.11
CA HIS A 343 26.53 0.66 5.49
C HIS A 343 25.08 0.83 5.00
N MET A 344 24.20 1.33 5.85
CA MET A 344 22.78 1.48 5.53
C MET A 344 22.50 2.67 4.61
N GLY A 345 23.32 3.72 4.65
CA GLY A 345 23.12 4.92 3.83
C GLY A 345 23.02 4.63 2.32
N PRO A 346 24.00 3.94 1.70
CA PRO A 346 23.91 3.54 0.27
C PRO A 346 22.72 2.64 -0.03
N ILE A 347 22.30 1.79 0.91
CA ILE A 347 21.12 0.94 0.79
C ILE A 347 19.87 1.81 0.69
N LEU A 348 19.72 2.79 1.58
CA LEU A 348 18.58 3.72 1.56
C LEU A 348 18.48 4.50 0.25
N ASP A 349 19.62 4.97 -0.29
CA ASP A 349 19.62 5.65 -1.59
C ASP A 349 19.12 4.71 -2.69
N TYR A 350 19.62 3.47 -2.71
CA TYR A 350 19.17 2.47 -3.68
C TYR A 350 17.67 2.17 -3.56
N LEU A 351 17.15 1.94 -2.35
CA LEU A 351 15.73 1.64 -2.12
C LEU A 351 14.85 2.80 -2.58
N ASN A 352 15.28 4.04 -2.32
CA ASN A 352 14.56 5.22 -2.75
C ASN A 352 14.52 5.35 -4.28
N ASP A 353 15.58 4.93 -4.99
CA ASP A 353 15.72 5.06 -6.43
C ASP A 353 15.12 3.89 -7.22
N ALA A 354 15.17 2.67 -6.70
CA ALA A 354 14.72 1.47 -7.39
C ALA A 354 13.21 1.53 -7.70
N PRO A 355 12.79 1.47 -8.98
CA PRO A 355 11.39 1.72 -9.36
C PRO A 355 10.42 0.61 -8.96
N TYR A 356 10.90 -0.62 -8.76
CA TYR A 356 10.10 -1.76 -8.32
C TYR A 356 9.99 -1.86 -6.79
N ILE A 357 10.79 -1.10 -6.04
CA ILE A 357 10.60 -0.91 -4.60
C ILE A 357 9.53 0.16 -4.43
N GLU A 358 8.36 -0.27 -4.01
CA GLU A 358 7.23 0.64 -3.86
C GLU A 358 7.24 1.33 -2.48
N ARG A 359 7.54 0.58 -1.41
CA ARG A 359 7.59 1.13 -0.05
C ARG A 359 8.72 0.49 0.76
N TYR A 360 9.23 1.22 1.74
CA TYR A 360 10.16 0.70 2.73
C TYR A 360 9.95 1.38 4.09
N ALA A 361 10.04 0.59 5.16
CA ALA A 361 9.83 1.05 6.53
C ALA A 361 11.03 0.68 7.41
N PHE A 362 11.59 1.65 8.09
CA PHE A 362 12.65 1.43 9.07
C PHE A 362 12.04 0.82 10.33
N TYR A 363 12.74 -0.16 10.93
CA TYR A 363 12.43 -0.71 12.24
C TYR A 363 13.58 -0.44 13.21
N ASN A 364 13.29 0.27 14.30
CA ASN A 364 14.31 0.80 15.18
C ASN A 364 14.84 -0.22 16.21
N ASN A 365 13.96 -1.09 16.71
CA ASN A 365 14.21 -1.83 17.96
C ASN A 365 14.93 -3.17 17.74
N VAL A 366 16.03 -3.17 16.97
CA VAL A 366 16.82 -4.38 16.71
C VAL A 366 18.10 -4.45 17.57
N GLN A 367 18.81 -3.34 17.75
CA GLN A 367 20.02 -3.24 18.56
C GLN A 367 20.48 -1.78 18.64
N ASP A 368 21.04 -1.35 19.79
CA ASP A 368 21.35 0.06 20.06
C ASP A 368 22.24 0.71 19.00
N CYS A 369 23.26 0.02 18.52
CA CYS A 369 24.16 0.52 17.47
C CYS A 369 23.50 0.82 16.13
N ARG A 370 22.28 0.30 15.91
CA ARG A 370 21.50 0.38 14.67
C ARG A 370 20.29 1.33 14.75
N TYR A 371 20.17 2.06 15.85
CA TYR A 371 19.03 2.97 16.02
C TYR A 371 19.04 4.11 15.00
N ALA A 372 17.90 4.36 14.38
CA ALA A 372 17.65 5.58 13.62
C ALA A 372 17.22 6.74 14.52
N ILE A 373 16.68 6.43 15.70
CA ILE A 373 16.38 7.39 16.76
C ILE A 373 16.79 6.81 18.11
N ALA A 374 17.56 7.56 18.86
CA ALA A 374 18.00 7.24 20.21
C ALA A 374 17.41 8.25 21.19
N GLY A 375 16.51 7.78 22.06
CA GLY A 375 15.70 8.68 22.86
C GLY A 375 14.81 9.55 21.99
N ASP A 376 15.00 10.86 22.03
CA ASP A 376 14.25 11.85 21.25
C ASP A 376 15.03 12.44 20.05
N LYS A 377 16.26 11.95 19.80
CA LYS A 377 17.17 12.49 18.78
C LYS A 377 17.37 11.51 17.63
N LEU A 378 17.34 12.03 16.42
CA LEU A 378 17.78 11.27 15.26
C LEU A 378 19.28 10.99 15.35
N THR A 379 19.65 9.76 15.02
CA THR A 379 21.04 9.38 14.78
C THR A 379 21.44 9.76 13.35
N PRO A 380 22.72 9.68 12.95
CA PRO A 380 23.14 9.99 11.59
C PRO A 380 22.36 9.22 10.50
N ILE A 381 22.00 7.94 10.73
CA ILE A 381 21.16 7.20 9.78
C ILE A 381 19.71 7.69 9.78
N GLY A 382 19.20 8.09 10.95
CA GLY A 382 17.87 8.70 11.06
C GLY A 382 17.76 10.04 10.34
N GLU A 383 18.80 10.88 10.45
CA GLU A 383 18.90 12.15 9.70
C GLU A 383 18.95 11.89 8.19
N LYS A 384 19.77 10.93 7.74
CA LYS A 384 19.83 10.50 6.34
C LYS A 384 18.46 10.02 5.86
N TYR A 385 17.77 9.19 6.64
CA TYR A 385 16.44 8.68 6.31
C TYR A 385 15.42 9.81 6.14
N ALA A 386 15.40 10.75 7.09
CA ALA A 386 14.51 11.92 7.05
C ALA A 386 14.82 12.88 5.89
N ALA A 387 16.08 12.94 5.45
CA ALA A 387 16.56 13.82 4.38
C ALA A 387 16.42 13.25 2.96
N LEU A 388 16.07 11.97 2.81
CA LEU A 388 15.84 11.38 1.48
C LEU A 388 14.79 12.19 0.71
N ALA A 389 15.07 12.50 -0.56
CA ALA A 389 14.11 13.16 -1.43
C ALA A 389 12.85 12.30 -1.55
N PRO A 390 11.66 12.86 -1.31
CA PRO A 390 10.43 12.08 -1.37
C PRO A 390 10.14 11.66 -2.81
N LYS A 391 9.93 10.36 -3.04
CA LYS A 391 9.54 9.79 -4.32
C LYS A 391 8.21 9.05 -4.16
N LEU A 392 7.30 9.26 -5.10
CA LEU A 392 6.02 8.54 -5.12
C LEU A 392 6.24 7.03 -5.04
N ALA A 393 5.48 6.39 -4.18
CA ALA A 393 5.57 4.97 -3.91
C ALA A 393 5.06 4.14 -5.09
N TYR A 394 3.83 4.38 -5.50
CA TYR A 394 3.18 3.63 -6.56
C TYR A 394 3.76 3.96 -7.95
N ASN A 395 4.05 2.90 -8.69
CA ASN A 395 4.43 2.97 -10.09
C ASN A 395 3.59 1.97 -10.89
N SER A 396 2.73 2.48 -11.77
CA SER A 396 1.82 1.68 -12.60
C SER A 396 2.54 0.68 -13.51
N ASP A 397 3.81 0.89 -13.83
CA ASP A 397 4.60 -0.03 -14.66
C ASP A 397 4.90 -1.35 -13.95
N TYR A 398 4.78 -1.37 -12.63
CA TYR A 398 4.95 -2.55 -11.78
C TYR A 398 3.62 -3.06 -11.19
N GLU A 399 2.47 -2.52 -11.63
CA GLU A 399 1.16 -3.02 -11.19
C GLU A 399 1.01 -4.50 -11.59
N TYR A 400 0.77 -5.36 -10.58
CA TYR A 400 0.53 -6.77 -10.85
C TYR A 400 -0.85 -7.00 -11.47
N VAL A 401 -0.87 -7.75 -12.55
CA VAL A 401 -2.10 -8.22 -13.18
C VAL A 401 -2.29 -9.71 -12.88
N PRO A 402 -3.34 -10.10 -12.14
CA PRO A 402 -3.59 -11.49 -11.81
C PRO A 402 -3.68 -12.35 -13.07
N ARG A 403 -3.08 -13.53 -13.02
CA ARG A 403 -3.13 -14.49 -14.12
C ARG A 403 -4.58 -14.97 -14.31
N ASN A 404 -4.95 -15.18 -15.55
CA ASN A 404 -6.23 -15.82 -15.84
C ASN A 404 -6.20 -17.24 -15.26
N PRO A 405 -7.18 -17.64 -14.43
CA PRO A 405 -7.26 -19.04 -14.03
C PRO A 405 -7.27 -19.90 -15.29
N ARG A 406 -6.43 -20.91 -15.33
CA ARG A 406 -6.48 -21.90 -16.41
C ARG A 406 -7.86 -22.54 -16.32
N THR A 407 -8.66 -22.33 -17.35
CA THR A 407 -9.95 -23.02 -17.58
C THR A 407 -9.72 -24.51 -17.73
#